data_f3f0f463e085705141318f00d79173f2
#
_entry.id   f3f0f463e085705141318f00d79173f2
#
_cell.length_a   1.000
_cell.length_b   1.000
_cell.length_c   1.000
_cell.angle_alpha   90.00
_cell.angle_beta   90.00
_cell.angle_gamma   90.00
#
_symmetry.space_group_name_H-M   'P 1'
#
loop_
_entity.id
_entity.type
_entity.pdbx_description
1 polymer ?
#
loop_
_entity_poly.entity_id
_entity_poly.type
_entity_poly.pdbx_seq_one_letter_code
_entity_poly.pdbx_strand_id
1 'polypeptide(L)'
;DPQIPFSSHQDLELMTTSKNYQISGYFDTINATSAATALAANFAGKLQARYPHLWAESIRGLIVHSAKWTSCMEMQFPVRNRGDMEKRLRHCGYGVPSEERAFYSTENGLTYVAQEIIQPFIKDRGDNSPKINEMHFFELPWPREVLEQLAETNVTMRITLSYFIEPAPGEIGWKDKYRYASCGLRFDVNQEDEDQRAFQLRINRLIEAEENEERGKNDSTRWLIGADNRNKGSIHSDELNLTAAQLAACNL
;
A
#
# COMPACT_ATOMS: atom_id res chain seq x y z
N ASP A 1 -10.63 -14.84 -31.50
CA ASP A 1 -9.52 -15.78 -31.62
C ASP A 1 -9.05 -16.15 -30.22
N PRO A 2 -9.16 -17.40 -29.77
CA PRO A 2 -8.75 -17.82 -28.42
C PRO A 2 -7.24 -17.65 -28.17
N GLN A 3 -6.47 -17.35 -29.21
CA GLN A 3 -5.03 -17.06 -29.12
C GLN A 3 -4.71 -15.57 -28.92
N ILE A 4 -5.72 -14.69 -29.04
CA ILE A 4 -5.55 -13.24 -28.80
C ILE A 4 -6.36 -12.87 -27.54
N PRO A 5 -5.75 -12.90 -26.37
CA PRO A 5 -6.47 -12.70 -25.11
C PRO A 5 -6.87 -11.25 -24.82
N PHE A 6 -6.54 -10.31 -25.71
CA PHE A 6 -6.89 -8.90 -25.57
C PHE A 6 -7.24 -8.27 -26.90
N SER A 7 -8.06 -7.26 -26.86
CA SER A 7 -8.39 -6.39 -27.99
C SER A 7 -7.79 -5.01 -27.72
N SER A 8 -7.08 -4.46 -28.69
CA SER A 8 -6.62 -3.09 -28.67
C SER A 8 -7.62 -2.22 -29.45
N HIS A 9 -8.00 -1.08 -28.87
CA HIS A 9 -8.85 -0.09 -29.51
C HIS A 9 -8.23 1.29 -29.27
N GLN A 10 -8.13 2.11 -30.29
CA GLN A 10 -7.45 3.42 -30.23
C GLN A 10 -8.00 4.32 -29.12
N ASP A 11 -9.31 4.27 -28.84
CA ASP A 11 -9.94 5.05 -27.77
C ASP A 11 -9.51 4.61 -26.35
N LEU A 12 -8.88 3.41 -26.22
CA LEU A 12 -8.35 2.87 -24.96
C LEU A 12 -6.84 3.03 -24.85
N GLU A 13 -6.22 3.71 -25.81
CA GLU A 13 -4.78 3.91 -25.89
C GLU A 13 -4.42 5.37 -25.64
N LEU A 14 -3.17 5.61 -25.25
CA LEU A 14 -2.68 6.97 -25.08
C LEU A 14 -2.21 7.54 -26.40
N MET A 15 -2.62 8.77 -26.68
CA MET A 15 -2.14 9.51 -27.85
C MET A 15 -0.68 9.91 -27.65
N THR A 16 0.11 9.68 -28.68
CA THR A 16 1.53 10.04 -28.74
C THR A 16 1.89 10.61 -30.10
N THR A 17 3.12 11.06 -30.26
CA THR A 17 3.63 11.51 -31.57
C THR A 17 3.99 10.31 -32.43
N SER A 18 3.67 10.40 -33.73
CA SER A 18 4.00 9.34 -34.70
C SER A 18 5.46 9.42 -35.14
N LYS A 19 6.15 8.28 -35.12
CA LYS A 19 7.48 8.15 -35.72
C LYS A 19 7.44 8.29 -37.25
N ASN A 20 6.28 8.02 -37.85
CA ASN A 20 6.04 8.07 -39.29
C ASN A 20 5.27 9.34 -39.68
N TYR A 21 5.50 10.46 -39.01
CA TYR A 21 4.76 11.70 -39.18
C TYR A 21 4.72 12.22 -40.62
N GLN A 22 5.72 11.87 -41.44
CA GLN A 22 5.77 12.26 -42.86
C GLN A 22 4.83 11.46 -43.75
N ILE A 23 4.35 10.30 -43.31
CA ILE A 23 3.59 9.35 -44.11
C ILE A 23 2.18 9.16 -43.54
N SER A 24 2.04 8.97 -42.24
CA SER A 24 0.79 8.53 -41.59
C SER A 24 0.13 9.58 -40.71
N GLY A 25 0.69 10.79 -40.63
CA GLY A 25 0.19 11.86 -39.76
C GLY A 25 1.03 12.05 -38.48
N TYR A 26 0.73 13.13 -37.72
CA TYR A 26 1.56 13.58 -36.61
C TYR A 26 1.35 12.80 -35.32
N PHE A 27 0.23 12.12 -35.19
CA PHE A 27 -0.17 11.44 -33.98
C PHE A 27 -0.36 9.94 -34.22
N ASP A 28 -0.11 9.18 -33.20
CA ASP A 28 -0.29 7.73 -33.11
C ASP A 28 -0.81 7.36 -31.74
N THR A 29 -1.13 6.11 -31.49
CA THR A 29 -1.56 5.62 -30.20
C THR A 29 -0.60 4.58 -29.64
N ILE A 30 -0.51 4.49 -28.32
CA ILE A 30 0.34 3.52 -27.62
C ILE A 30 -0.40 2.89 -26.46
N ASN A 31 -0.33 1.57 -26.41
CA ASN A 31 -0.78 0.77 -25.28
C ASN A 31 0.40 -0.07 -24.77
N ALA A 32 1.10 0.42 -23.75
CA ALA A 32 2.26 -0.22 -23.17
C ALA A 32 2.46 0.22 -21.72
N THR A 33 3.13 -0.62 -20.93
CA THR A 33 3.52 -0.29 -19.55
C THR A 33 4.43 0.94 -19.47
N SER A 34 5.20 1.23 -20.53
CA SER A 34 5.99 2.46 -20.63
C SER A 34 5.13 3.72 -20.59
N ALA A 35 3.96 3.70 -21.25
CA ALA A 35 3.01 4.80 -21.21
C ALA A 35 2.42 4.98 -19.81
N ALA A 36 2.04 3.88 -19.15
CA ALA A 36 1.57 3.90 -17.76
C ALA A 36 2.66 4.43 -16.79
N THR A 37 3.92 4.08 -17.02
CA THR A 37 5.06 4.59 -16.25
C THR A 37 5.22 6.10 -16.41
N ALA A 38 5.08 6.63 -17.63
CA ALA A 38 5.14 8.07 -17.89
C ALA A 38 4.01 8.83 -17.20
N LEU A 39 2.77 8.28 -17.21
CA LEU A 39 1.64 8.86 -16.48
C LEU A 39 1.88 8.84 -14.96
N ALA A 40 2.39 7.74 -14.40
CA ALA A 40 2.71 7.65 -12.99
C ALA A 40 3.82 8.63 -12.59
N ALA A 41 4.86 8.80 -13.42
CA ALA A 41 5.92 9.78 -13.20
C ALA A 41 5.39 11.22 -13.25
N ASN A 42 4.51 11.54 -14.20
CA ASN A 42 3.84 12.85 -14.25
C ASN A 42 3.01 13.11 -13.01
N PHE A 43 2.25 12.12 -12.54
CA PHE A 43 1.46 12.21 -11.33
C PHE A 43 2.37 12.44 -10.09
N ALA A 44 3.44 11.65 -9.95
CA ALA A 44 4.41 11.84 -8.88
C ALA A 44 5.04 13.24 -8.90
N GLY A 45 5.41 13.75 -10.10
CA GLY A 45 5.94 15.09 -10.28
C GLY A 45 4.96 16.19 -9.85
N LYS A 46 3.67 16.05 -10.17
CA LYS A 46 2.63 16.98 -9.71
C LYS A 46 2.47 16.97 -8.19
N LEU A 47 2.46 15.78 -7.56
CA LEU A 47 2.41 15.66 -6.10
C LEU A 47 3.64 16.28 -5.45
N GLN A 48 4.84 16.00 -5.97
CA GLN A 48 6.08 16.57 -5.44
C GLN A 48 6.13 18.09 -5.61
N ALA A 49 5.62 18.61 -6.71
CA ALA A 49 5.54 20.07 -6.93
C ALA A 49 4.55 20.75 -5.95
N ARG A 50 3.44 20.09 -5.64
CA ARG A 50 2.44 20.59 -4.69
C ARG A 50 2.90 20.46 -3.25
N TYR A 51 3.60 19.36 -2.91
CA TYR A 51 4.06 19.01 -1.56
C TYR A 51 5.57 18.76 -1.52
N PRO A 52 6.40 19.81 -1.70
CA PRO A 52 7.85 19.66 -1.85
C PRO A 52 8.56 19.12 -0.59
N HIS A 53 7.90 19.16 0.57
CA HIS A 53 8.41 18.66 1.84
C HIS A 53 8.17 17.15 2.04
N LEU A 54 7.34 16.53 1.22
CA LEU A 54 7.09 15.09 1.33
C LEU A 54 8.24 14.29 0.72
N TRP A 55 8.58 13.22 1.40
CA TRP A 55 9.59 12.26 0.94
C TRP A 55 9.07 11.44 -0.25
N ALA A 56 9.97 10.86 -1.00
CA ALA A 56 9.62 10.03 -2.16
C ALA A 56 8.73 8.84 -1.78
N GLU A 57 8.96 8.26 -0.58
CA GLU A 57 8.14 7.21 0.01
C GLU A 57 6.69 7.67 0.22
N SER A 58 6.51 8.89 0.72
CA SER A 58 5.18 9.48 0.96
C SER A 58 4.47 9.79 -0.35
N ILE A 59 5.17 10.31 -1.37
CA ILE A 59 4.62 10.53 -2.71
C ILE A 59 4.12 9.20 -3.30
N ARG A 60 4.93 8.14 -3.23
CA ARG A 60 4.53 6.79 -3.66
C ARG A 60 3.35 6.29 -2.84
N GLY A 61 3.39 6.50 -1.53
CA GLY A 61 2.30 6.16 -0.61
C GLY A 61 0.99 6.82 -1.00
N LEU A 62 0.97 8.12 -1.27
CA LEU A 62 -0.21 8.89 -1.67
C LEU A 62 -0.81 8.41 -3.00
N ILE A 63 0.02 8.07 -3.98
CA ILE A 63 -0.45 7.50 -5.26
C ILE A 63 -1.22 6.21 -5.00
N VAL A 64 -0.66 5.29 -4.20
CA VAL A 64 -1.33 4.02 -3.86
C VAL A 64 -2.52 4.23 -2.95
N HIS A 65 -2.42 5.12 -1.97
CA HIS A 65 -3.51 5.47 -1.05
C HIS A 65 -4.74 6.01 -1.80
N SER A 66 -4.53 6.76 -2.87
CA SER A 66 -5.60 7.30 -3.71
C SER A 66 -6.25 6.26 -4.63
N ALA A 67 -5.62 5.10 -4.82
CA ALA A 67 -6.07 4.11 -5.79
C ALA A 67 -7.34 3.38 -5.32
N LYS A 68 -8.22 3.05 -6.28
CA LYS A 68 -9.43 2.23 -6.05
C LYS A 68 -9.62 1.27 -7.21
N TRP A 69 -10.14 0.10 -6.92
CA TRP A 69 -10.59 -0.81 -7.96
C TRP A 69 -11.85 -0.26 -8.62
N THR A 70 -11.92 -0.37 -9.93
CA THR A 70 -13.12 -0.02 -10.70
C THR A 70 -14.11 -1.19 -10.66
N SER A 71 -15.39 -0.91 -10.89
CA SER A 71 -16.42 -1.96 -10.97
C SER A 71 -16.08 -3.04 -12.01
N CYS A 72 -15.42 -2.67 -13.12
CA CYS A 72 -14.95 -3.63 -14.12
C CYS A 72 -13.86 -4.56 -13.57
N MET A 73 -12.90 -4.04 -12.80
CA MET A 73 -11.87 -4.83 -12.14
C MET A 73 -12.47 -5.78 -11.11
N GLU A 74 -13.46 -5.31 -10.35
CA GLU A 74 -14.16 -6.11 -9.35
C GLU A 74 -15.00 -7.22 -9.97
N MET A 75 -15.67 -6.96 -11.09
CA MET A 75 -16.40 -7.97 -11.85
C MET A 75 -15.48 -9.00 -12.51
N GLN A 76 -14.34 -8.56 -13.05
CA GLN A 76 -13.37 -9.44 -13.72
C GLN A 76 -12.58 -10.30 -12.73
N PHE A 77 -12.28 -9.77 -11.55
CA PHE A 77 -11.55 -10.44 -10.49
C PHE A 77 -12.34 -10.40 -9.18
N PRO A 78 -13.46 -11.10 -9.07
CA PRO A 78 -14.30 -11.12 -7.87
C PRO A 78 -13.54 -11.79 -6.72
N VAL A 79 -13.68 -11.23 -5.50
CA VAL A 79 -13.00 -11.72 -4.30
C VAL A 79 -14.00 -12.46 -3.41
N ARG A 80 -13.77 -13.75 -3.20
CA ARG A 80 -14.54 -14.62 -2.31
C ARG A 80 -13.68 -15.18 -1.18
N ASN A 81 -12.37 -15.20 -1.41
CA ASN A 81 -11.38 -15.73 -0.49
C ASN A 81 -10.02 -15.04 -0.67
N ARG A 82 -9.04 -15.38 0.16
CA ARG A 82 -7.69 -14.79 0.14
C ARG A 82 -6.93 -15.03 -1.17
N GLY A 83 -7.12 -16.17 -1.81
CA GLY A 83 -6.51 -16.48 -3.11
C GLY A 83 -7.08 -15.61 -4.25
N ASP A 84 -8.38 -15.32 -4.22
CA ASP A 84 -9.01 -14.40 -5.17
C ASP A 84 -8.47 -12.98 -4.98
N MET A 85 -8.25 -12.55 -3.74
CA MET A 85 -7.62 -11.26 -3.42
C MET A 85 -6.20 -11.20 -3.97
N GLU A 86 -5.40 -12.23 -3.76
CA GLU A 86 -4.05 -12.31 -4.34
C GLU A 86 -4.09 -12.21 -5.87
N LYS A 87 -5.04 -12.90 -6.51
CA LYS A 87 -5.23 -12.82 -7.95
C LYS A 87 -5.59 -11.40 -8.41
N ARG A 88 -6.53 -10.72 -7.73
CA ARG A 88 -6.88 -9.32 -8.02
C ARG A 88 -5.66 -8.42 -7.89
N LEU A 89 -4.90 -8.53 -6.80
CA LEU A 89 -3.69 -7.73 -6.58
C LEU A 89 -2.62 -7.96 -7.66
N ARG A 90 -2.44 -9.20 -8.11
CA ARG A 90 -1.48 -9.53 -9.17
C ARG A 90 -1.85 -8.95 -10.54
N HIS A 91 -3.13 -8.76 -10.83
CA HIS A 91 -3.60 -8.26 -12.13
C HIS A 91 -3.89 -6.75 -12.13
N CYS A 92 -4.43 -6.24 -11.03
CA CYS A 92 -4.93 -4.87 -10.93
C CYS A 92 -4.14 -4.02 -9.92
N GLY A 93 -3.18 -4.58 -9.19
CA GLY A 93 -2.53 -3.88 -8.09
C GLY A 93 -3.55 -3.35 -7.09
N TYR A 94 -3.33 -2.15 -6.60
CA TYR A 94 -4.28 -1.44 -5.72
C TYR A 94 -5.39 -0.68 -6.49
N GLY A 95 -5.48 -0.87 -7.81
CA GLY A 95 -6.47 -0.24 -8.67
C GLY A 95 -5.95 1.01 -9.37
N VAL A 96 -6.88 1.89 -9.77
CA VAL A 96 -6.59 3.13 -10.50
C VAL A 96 -6.36 4.26 -9.52
N PRO A 97 -5.16 4.89 -9.53
CA PRO A 97 -4.88 6.04 -8.70
C PRO A 97 -5.65 7.27 -9.20
N SER A 98 -5.92 8.22 -8.30
CA SER A 98 -6.64 9.46 -8.59
C SER A 98 -5.84 10.66 -8.10
N GLU A 99 -5.53 11.58 -9.01
CA GLU A 99 -4.88 12.85 -8.66
C GLU A 99 -5.73 13.63 -7.66
N GLU A 100 -7.04 13.76 -7.91
CA GLU A 100 -7.96 14.48 -7.04
C GLU A 100 -7.93 13.93 -5.61
N ARG A 101 -8.06 12.60 -5.43
CA ARG A 101 -8.01 12.00 -4.10
C ARG A 101 -6.66 12.15 -3.41
N ALA A 102 -5.56 12.03 -4.16
CA ALA A 102 -4.23 12.18 -3.60
C ALA A 102 -3.96 13.62 -3.12
N PHE A 103 -4.37 14.62 -3.89
CA PHE A 103 -4.30 16.02 -3.47
C PHE A 103 -5.21 16.31 -2.29
N TYR A 104 -6.44 15.80 -2.33
CA TYR A 104 -7.41 15.99 -1.25
C TYR A 104 -6.97 15.36 0.07
N SER A 105 -6.31 14.20 0.02
CA SER A 105 -5.83 13.49 1.21
C SER A 105 -4.86 14.30 2.05
N THR A 106 -3.96 15.06 1.43
CA THR A 106 -2.97 15.88 2.15
C THR A 106 -3.53 17.20 2.69
N GLU A 107 -4.63 17.68 2.14
CA GLU A 107 -5.28 18.93 2.54
C GLU A 107 -6.50 18.71 3.45
N ASN A 108 -6.91 17.47 3.61
CA ASN A 108 -8.08 17.09 4.40
C ASN A 108 -7.69 16.70 5.82
N GLY A 109 -8.34 17.27 6.80
CA GLY A 109 -8.11 16.96 8.21
C GLY A 109 -8.43 15.52 8.64
N LEU A 110 -8.99 14.69 7.77
CA LEU A 110 -9.21 13.26 8.01
C LEU A 110 -8.06 12.36 7.51
N THR A 111 -6.99 12.94 6.98
CA THR A 111 -5.83 12.19 6.53
C THR A 111 -4.61 12.59 7.37
N TYR A 112 -3.99 11.60 7.99
CA TYR A 112 -2.74 11.75 8.73
C TYR A 112 -1.58 11.22 7.88
N VAL A 113 -0.51 12.03 7.76
CA VAL A 113 0.73 11.66 7.05
C VAL A 113 1.88 11.77 8.01
N ALA A 114 2.55 10.66 8.28
CA ALA A 114 3.76 10.60 9.09
C ALA A 114 4.97 10.21 8.23
N GLN A 115 6.13 10.78 8.53
CA GLN A 115 7.40 10.49 7.86
C GLN A 115 8.46 10.28 8.93
N GLU A 116 8.98 9.04 9.02
CA GLU A 116 9.94 8.65 10.05
C GLU A 116 11.05 7.78 9.46
N ILE A 117 12.22 7.83 10.07
CA ILE A 117 13.33 6.93 9.78
C ILE A 117 13.33 5.87 10.88
N ILE A 118 13.32 4.60 10.49
CA ILE A 118 13.32 3.47 11.41
C ILE A 118 14.56 2.61 11.17
N GLN A 119 15.20 2.17 12.26
CA GLN A 119 16.24 1.14 12.25
C GLN A 119 15.69 -0.15 12.87
N PRO A 120 15.07 -1.02 12.06
CA PRO A 120 14.30 -2.14 12.56
C PRO A 120 15.16 -3.22 13.22
N PHE A 121 16.46 -3.32 12.87
CA PHE A 121 17.35 -4.32 13.41
C PHE A 121 18.66 -3.71 13.89
N ILE A 122 19.22 -4.29 14.97
CA ILE A 122 20.56 -4.00 15.46
C ILE A 122 21.35 -5.33 15.57
N LYS A 123 22.63 -5.25 15.34
CA LYS A 123 23.54 -6.37 15.56
C LYS A 123 24.57 -6.01 16.61
N ASP A 124 24.53 -6.70 17.74
CA ASP A 124 25.51 -6.54 18.81
C ASP A 124 26.87 -7.15 18.39
N ARG A 125 27.96 -6.54 18.89
CA ARG A 125 29.30 -7.06 18.67
C ARG A 125 29.44 -8.43 19.36
N GLY A 126 29.56 -9.49 18.56
CA GLY A 126 29.72 -10.87 19.06
C GLY A 126 28.46 -11.72 18.93
N ASP A 127 27.33 -11.15 18.54
CA ASP A 127 26.14 -11.91 18.20
C ASP A 127 26.05 -12.18 16.68
N ASN A 128 25.66 -13.41 16.32
CA ASN A 128 25.57 -13.80 14.92
C ASN A 128 24.22 -13.47 14.28
N SER A 129 23.18 -13.20 15.07
CA SER A 129 21.84 -12.88 14.62
C SER A 129 21.47 -11.42 14.89
N PRO A 130 20.79 -10.75 13.95
CA PRO A 130 20.23 -9.44 14.20
C PRO A 130 19.07 -9.54 15.20
N LYS A 131 18.95 -8.56 16.08
CA LYS A 131 17.82 -8.41 17.02
C LYS A 131 16.90 -7.31 16.53
N ILE A 132 15.59 -7.44 16.81
CA ILE A 132 14.63 -6.37 16.58
C ILE A 132 15.00 -5.19 17.47
N ASN A 133 14.99 -3.99 16.90
CA ASN A 133 15.46 -2.76 17.55
C ASN A 133 14.33 -1.75 17.77
N GLU A 134 13.76 -1.23 16.71
CA GLU A 134 12.78 -0.14 16.79
C GLU A 134 11.40 -0.58 16.32
N MET A 135 10.40 -0.06 17.04
CA MET A 135 9.00 -0.12 16.67
C MET A 135 8.41 1.27 16.92
N HIS A 136 7.79 1.86 15.91
CA HIS A 136 7.19 3.18 16.01
C HIS A 136 5.70 3.08 16.30
N PHE A 137 5.25 3.81 17.30
CA PHE A 137 3.85 3.97 17.67
C PHE A 137 3.41 5.38 17.30
N PHE A 138 2.29 5.48 16.60
CA PHE A 138 1.68 6.75 16.24
C PHE A 138 0.34 6.88 16.94
N GLU A 139 0.20 7.91 17.75
CA GLU A 139 -1.09 8.34 18.29
C GLU A 139 -1.80 9.15 17.21
N LEU A 140 -2.94 8.68 16.74
CA LEU A 140 -3.68 9.35 15.69
C LEU A 140 -4.56 10.45 16.30
N PRO A 141 -4.72 11.61 15.63
CA PRO A 141 -5.68 12.64 16.04
C PRO A 141 -7.12 12.16 15.76
N TRP A 142 -7.61 11.26 16.61
CA TRP A 142 -8.78 10.46 16.35
C TRP A 142 -10.08 11.26 16.50
N PRO A 143 -10.96 11.34 15.48
CA PRO A 143 -12.19 12.12 15.51
C PRO A 143 -13.31 11.39 16.29
N ARG A 144 -13.04 11.01 17.55
CA ARG A 144 -13.91 10.16 18.36
C ARG A 144 -15.33 10.68 18.47
N GLU A 145 -15.51 11.97 18.76
CA GLU A 145 -16.83 12.57 18.89
C GLU A 145 -17.67 12.46 17.60
N VAL A 146 -17.02 12.62 16.43
CA VAL A 146 -17.69 12.49 15.14
C VAL A 146 -18.07 11.04 14.87
N LEU A 147 -17.18 10.10 15.18
CA LEU A 147 -17.43 8.67 15.02
C LEU A 147 -18.56 8.19 15.94
N GLU A 148 -18.61 8.65 17.19
CA GLU A 148 -19.68 8.34 18.13
C GLU A 148 -21.04 8.87 17.63
N GLN A 149 -21.08 10.06 17.01
CA GLN A 149 -22.30 10.62 16.40
C GLN A 149 -22.78 9.84 15.18
N LEU A 150 -21.84 9.26 14.40
CA LEU A 150 -22.16 8.43 13.24
C LEU A 150 -22.65 7.01 13.62
N ALA A 151 -22.44 6.59 14.87
CA ALA A 151 -22.94 5.33 15.45
C ALA A 151 -22.77 4.10 14.55
N GLU A 152 -23.86 3.53 14.05
CA GLU A 152 -23.89 2.31 13.24
C GLU A 152 -23.54 2.54 11.75
N THR A 153 -23.19 3.77 11.37
CA THR A 153 -22.81 4.06 9.98
C THR A 153 -21.50 3.36 9.63
N ASN A 154 -21.48 2.65 8.51
CA ASN A 154 -20.26 2.04 8.01
C ASN A 154 -19.25 3.09 7.58
N VAL A 155 -18.05 2.98 8.09
CA VAL A 155 -16.89 3.83 7.76
C VAL A 155 -15.71 2.98 7.34
N THR A 156 -14.87 3.56 6.50
CA THR A 156 -13.65 2.90 6.02
C THR A 156 -12.43 3.67 6.51
N MET A 157 -11.55 2.99 7.22
CA MET A 157 -10.21 3.46 7.53
C MET A 157 -9.21 2.80 6.58
N ARG A 158 -8.43 3.59 5.86
CA ARG A 158 -7.37 3.09 4.99
C ARG A 158 -6.02 3.45 5.56
N ILE A 159 -5.12 2.49 5.61
CA ILE A 159 -3.72 2.68 5.99
C ILE A 159 -2.82 2.32 4.81
N THR A 160 -1.83 3.16 4.57
CA THR A 160 -0.81 2.89 3.55
C THR A 160 0.57 3.13 4.14
N LEU A 161 1.39 2.09 4.18
CA LEU A 161 2.79 2.13 4.56
C LEU A 161 3.64 2.05 3.29
N SER A 162 4.54 3.01 3.09
CA SER A 162 5.49 3.04 1.98
C SER A 162 6.89 3.28 2.53
N TYR A 163 7.83 2.44 2.18
CA TYR A 163 9.21 2.55 2.66
C TYR A 163 10.21 2.09 1.61
N PHE A 164 11.41 2.65 1.61
CA PHE A 164 12.51 2.16 0.82
C PHE A 164 13.47 1.38 1.70
N ILE A 165 14.02 0.33 1.15
CA ILE A 165 15.02 -0.51 1.78
C ILE A 165 16.30 -0.49 0.96
N GLU A 166 17.39 -0.88 1.59
CA GLU A 166 18.66 -1.01 0.92
C GLU A 166 18.56 -1.96 -0.27
N PRO A 167 19.20 -1.62 -1.41
CA PRO A 167 19.35 -2.57 -2.52
C PRO A 167 20.27 -3.71 -2.13
N ALA A 168 20.13 -4.85 -2.81
CA ALA A 168 21.01 -6.00 -2.61
C ALA A 168 22.48 -5.63 -2.87
N PRO A 169 23.38 -5.83 -1.91
CA PRO A 169 24.78 -5.51 -2.07
C PRO A 169 25.48 -6.58 -2.94
N GLY A 170 26.17 -6.15 -3.99
CA GLY A 170 27.13 -6.99 -4.72
C GLY A 170 26.55 -8.23 -5.38
N GLU A 171 25.40 -8.16 -5.93
CA GLU A 171 24.64 -9.26 -6.43
C GLU A 171 25.23 -9.94 -7.68
N ILE A 172 25.42 -11.24 -7.62
CA ILE A 172 25.97 -12.06 -8.68
C ILE A 172 24.88 -12.98 -9.25
N GLY A 173 24.16 -12.51 -10.26
CA GLY A 173 23.23 -13.33 -11.00
C GLY A 173 21.76 -12.85 -11.01
N TRP A 174 21.06 -13.20 -12.09
CA TRP A 174 19.70 -12.76 -12.34
C TRP A 174 18.67 -13.24 -11.33
N LYS A 175 18.81 -14.48 -10.86
CA LYS A 175 17.79 -15.12 -10.02
C LYS A 175 17.64 -14.47 -8.65
N ASP A 176 18.73 -13.98 -8.09
CA ASP A 176 18.78 -13.53 -6.71
C ASP A 176 18.77 -12.00 -6.58
N LYS A 177 18.97 -11.30 -7.71
CA LYS A 177 19.05 -9.84 -7.78
C LYS A 177 17.88 -9.08 -7.12
N TYR A 178 16.71 -9.69 -7.06
CA TYR A 178 15.51 -9.08 -6.50
C TYR A 178 15.00 -9.77 -5.23
N ARG A 179 15.77 -10.73 -4.70
CA ARG A 179 15.38 -11.47 -3.50
C ARG A 179 15.80 -10.81 -2.20
N TYR A 180 16.79 -9.92 -2.27
CA TYR A 180 17.27 -9.27 -1.07
C TYR A 180 16.23 -8.28 -0.57
N ALA A 181 15.89 -8.46 0.71
CA ALA A 181 15.19 -7.46 1.49
C ALA A 181 15.91 -7.40 2.84
N SER A 182 16.49 -6.25 3.19
CA SER A 182 17.16 -6.06 4.48
C SER A 182 16.16 -6.21 5.62
N CYS A 183 14.93 -5.78 5.40
CA CYS A 183 13.84 -5.91 6.35
C CYS A 183 12.47 -5.83 5.65
N GLY A 184 11.43 -6.27 6.35
CA GLY A 184 10.04 -6.04 5.97
C GLY A 184 9.33 -5.30 7.08
N LEU A 185 8.91 -4.05 6.83
CA LEU A 185 8.07 -3.31 7.76
C LEU A 185 6.62 -3.75 7.65
N ARG A 186 5.88 -3.65 8.75
CA ARG A 186 4.46 -3.96 8.82
C ARG A 186 3.76 -2.91 9.66
N PHE A 187 2.45 -2.81 9.51
CA PHE A 187 1.63 -1.99 10.38
C PHE A 187 0.49 -2.81 10.98
N ASP A 188 0.05 -2.41 12.14
CA ASP A 188 -1.15 -2.89 12.79
C ASP A 188 -1.83 -1.73 13.54
N VAL A 189 -3.05 -1.93 13.99
CA VAL A 189 -3.82 -0.97 14.77
C VAL A 189 -4.45 -1.64 15.99
N ASN A 190 -4.78 -0.85 16.99
CA ASN A 190 -5.49 -1.33 18.17
C ASN A 190 -6.78 -2.07 17.79
N GLN A 191 -7.11 -3.06 18.60
CA GLN A 191 -8.43 -3.69 18.57
C GLN A 191 -9.42 -2.90 19.43
N GLU A 192 -10.70 -3.25 19.32
CA GLU A 192 -11.73 -2.67 20.17
C GLU A 192 -11.36 -2.88 21.65
N ASP A 193 -11.48 -1.83 22.45
CA ASP A 193 -11.17 -1.82 23.88
C ASP A 193 -9.71 -2.19 24.25
N GLU A 194 -8.80 -2.20 23.29
CA GLU A 194 -7.37 -2.46 23.52
C GLU A 194 -6.65 -1.18 23.93
N ASP A 195 -6.09 -1.16 25.14
CA ASP A 195 -5.22 -0.06 25.57
C ASP A 195 -3.81 -0.18 24.95
N GLN A 196 -3.01 0.89 25.05
CA GLN A 196 -1.66 0.96 24.51
C GLN A 196 -0.77 -0.20 25.02
N ARG A 197 -0.91 -0.59 26.29
CA ARG A 197 -0.10 -1.65 26.88
C ARG A 197 -0.50 -3.04 26.33
N ALA A 198 -1.79 -3.30 26.21
CA ALA A 198 -2.30 -4.53 25.64
C ALA A 198 -1.89 -4.65 24.18
N PHE A 199 -1.98 -3.55 23.41
CA PHE A 199 -1.51 -3.48 22.04
C PHE A 199 -0.02 -3.84 21.93
N GLN A 200 0.85 -3.19 22.71
CA GLN A 200 2.29 -3.49 22.72
C GLN A 200 2.57 -4.96 23.05
N LEU A 201 1.89 -5.52 24.04
CA LEU A 201 2.04 -6.93 24.41
C LEU A 201 1.58 -7.87 23.28
N ARG A 202 0.50 -7.53 22.59
CA ARG A 202 0.02 -8.31 21.44
C ARG A 202 1.04 -8.29 20.29
N ILE A 203 1.58 -7.13 19.95
CA ILE A 203 2.57 -7.02 18.90
C ILE A 203 3.85 -7.78 19.26
N ASN A 204 4.34 -7.67 20.50
CA ASN A 204 5.53 -8.42 20.92
C ASN A 204 5.32 -9.93 20.82
N ARG A 205 4.15 -10.45 21.23
CA ARG A 205 3.82 -11.88 21.07
C ARG A 205 3.77 -12.32 19.61
N LEU A 206 3.26 -11.48 18.71
CA LEU A 206 3.25 -11.79 17.29
C LEU A 206 4.67 -11.90 16.72
N ILE A 207 5.56 -11.02 17.15
CA ILE A 207 6.98 -11.03 16.77
C ILE A 207 7.66 -12.32 17.29
N GLU A 208 7.51 -12.62 18.57
CA GLU A 208 8.07 -13.84 19.19
C GLU A 208 7.55 -15.12 18.50
N ALA A 209 6.27 -15.17 18.15
CA ALA A 209 5.69 -16.29 17.42
C ALA A 209 6.28 -16.44 16.00
N GLU A 210 6.56 -15.33 15.32
CA GLU A 210 7.22 -15.36 14.00
C GLU A 210 8.68 -15.80 14.10
N GLU A 211 9.42 -15.34 15.09
CA GLU A 211 10.81 -15.78 15.34
C GLU A 211 10.90 -17.29 15.63
N ASN A 212 9.87 -17.86 16.24
CA ASN A 212 9.77 -19.30 16.55
C ASN A 212 9.12 -20.11 15.41
N GLU A 213 8.89 -19.53 14.24
CA GLU A 213 8.17 -20.14 13.11
C GLU A 213 6.75 -20.62 13.46
N GLU A 214 6.21 -20.19 14.60
CA GLU A 214 4.83 -20.43 14.98
C GLU A 214 3.93 -19.47 14.19
N ARG A 215 2.99 -20.01 13.41
CA ARG A 215 1.98 -19.19 12.74
C ARG A 215 1.05 -18.58 13.78
N GLY A 216 1.37 -17.39 14.23
CA GLY A 216 0.46 -16.59 15.03
C GLY A 216 -0.87 -16.39 14.29
N LYS A 217 -1.98 -16.41 15.02
CA LYS A 217 -3.28 -15.98 14.46
C LYS A 217 -3.20 -14.49 14.19
N ASN A 218 -2.79 -14.11 12.98
CA ASN A 218 -2.88 -12.75 12.50
C ASN A 218 -4.35 -12.36 12.43
N ASP A 219 -4.67 -11.14 12.86
CA ASP A 219 -6.01 -10.53 12.79
C ASP A 219 -6.39 -10.20 11.32
N SER A 220 -6.26 -11.21 10.48
CA SER A 220 -6.48 -11.09 9.04
C SER A 220 -7.96 -10.94 8.66
N THR A 221 -8.88 -11.14 9.62
CA THR A 221 -10.32 -11.09 9.34
C THR A 221 -10.88 -9.68 9.31
N ARG A 222 -10.26 -8.73 10.01
CA ARG A 222 -10.67 -7.32 10.05
C ARG A 222 -10.30 -6.56 8.77
N TRP A 223 -9.20 -6.97 8.13
CA TRP A 223 -8.62 -6.29 6.98
C TRP A 223 -9.15 -6.84 5.67
N LEU A 224 -9.44 -5.95 4.72
CA LEU A 224 -9.93 -6.28 3.39
C LEU A 224 -8.94 -7.18 2.62
N ILE A 225 -7.67 -6.81 2.58
CA ILE A 225 -6.60 -7.56 1.90
C ILE A 225 -6.02 -8.60 2.84
N GLY A 226 -5.73 -8.23 4.08
CA GLY A 226 -5.15 -9.07 5.12
C GLY A 226 -3.64 -9.25 5.01
N ALA A 227 -3.03 -9.58 6.15
CA ALA A 227 -1.58 -9.60 6.33
C ALA A 227 -0.82 -10.46 5.31
N ASP A 228 -1.33 -11.65 4.98
CA ASP A 228 -0.67 -12.58 4.05
C ASP A 228 -0.49 -12.02 2.63
N ASN A 229 -1.42 -11.18 2.18
CA ASN A 229 -1.36 -10.54 0.87
C ASN A 229 -0.77 -9.13 0.93
N ARG A 230 -1.05 -8.39 2.01
CA ARG A 230 -0.59 -7.02 2.21
C ARG A 230 0.91 -6.93 2.46
N ASN A 231 1.47 -7.80 3.30
CA ASN A 231 2.85 -7.70 3.78
C ASN A 231 3.88 -8.22 2.76
N LYS A 232 3.68 -7.90 1.49
CA LYS A 232 4.58 -8.27 0.38
C LYS A 232 5.16 -7.01 -0.25
N GLY A 233 6.48 -6.98 -0.42
CA GLY A 233 7.18 -5.83 -1.02
C GLY A 233 7.39 -4.68 -0.02
N SER A 234 7.51 -3.46 -0.53
CA SER A 234 7.85 -2.24 0.24
C SER A 234 6.75 -1.16 0.18
N ILE A 235 5.55 -1.55 -0.23
CA ILE A 235 4.35 -0.73 -0.15
C ILE A 235 3.18 -1.61 0.24
N HIS A 236 2.53 -1.26 1.33
CA HIS A 236 1.41 -1.98 1.88
C HIS A 236 0.23 -1.03 2.01
N SER A 237 -0.93 -1.41 1.49
CA SER A 237 -2.16 -0.64 1.69
C SER A 237 -3.28 -1.61 2.02
N ASP A 238 -4.12 -1.25 2.98
CA ASP A 238 -5.26 -2.07 3.38
C ASP A 238 -6.38 -1.21 3.96
N GLU A 239 -7.55 -1.77 4.06
CA GLU A 239 -8.75 -1.11 4.56
C GLU A 239 -9.41 -1.90 5.69
N LEU A 240 -9.82 -1.17 6.71
CA LEU A 240 -10.76 -1.62 7.72
C LEU A 240 -12.14 -1.06 7.40
N ASN A 241 -13.13 -1.92 7.29
CA ASN A 241 -14.52 -1.55 7.12
C ASN A 241 -15.27 -1.93 8.40
N LEU A 242 -15.58 -0.95 9.22
CA LEU A 242 -16.20 -1.09 10.54
C LEU A 242 -17.38 -0.13 10.67
N THR A 243 -18.23 -0.33 11.67
CA THR A 243 -19.13 0.75 12.07
C THR A 243 -18.34 1.88 12.73
N ALA A 244 -18.87 3.09 12.67
CA ALA A 244 -18.22 4.23 13.29
C ALA A 244 -18.06 4.04 14.81
N ALA A 245 -19.03 3.39 15.47
CA ALA A 245 -18.95 3.05 16.89
C ALA A 245 -17.80 2.07 17.19
N GLN A 246 -17.63 1.01 16.38
CA GLN A 246 -16.51 0.08 16.51
C GLN A 246 -15.17 0.77 16.30
N LEU A 247 -15.10 1.65 15.29
CA LEU A 247 -13.89 2.39 15.00
C LEU A 247 -13.55 3.40 16.12
N ALA A 248 -14.57 4.00 16.75
CA ALA A 248 -14.38 4.87 17.93
C ALA A 248 -13.83 4.11 19.13
N ALA A 249 -14.22 2.84 19.28
CA ALA A 249 -13.75 1.97 20.40
C ALA A 249 -12.30 1.51 20.23
N CYS A 250 -11.70 1.63 19.03
CA CYS A 250 -10.32 1.22 18.79
C CYS A 250 -9.26 2.12 19.45
N ASN A 251 -9.60 3.26 20.06
CA ASN A 251 -8.67 4.18 20.76
C ASN A 251 -7.33 4.39 20.03
N LEU A 252 -7.41 4.76 18.76
CA LEU A 252 -6.26 4.91 17.86
C LEU A 252 -5.53 6.22 18.04
#